data_23479de1935a20050374957b8ebfbe91
#
_entry.id   23479de1935a20050374957b8ebfbe91
#
_cell.length_a   1.000
_cell.length_b   1.000
_cell.length_c   1.000
_cell.angle_alpha   90.00
_cell.angle_beta   90.00
_cell.angle_gamma   90.00
#
_symmetry.space_group_name_H-M   'P 1'
#
loop_
_entity.id
_entity.type
_entity.pdbx_description
1 polymer ?
#
loop_
_entity_poly.entity_id
_entity_poly.type
_entity_poly.pdbx_seq_one_letter_code
_entity_poly.pdbx_strand_id
1 'polypeptide(L)'
;MPAVSASVPATTIPSPAVLKAAAASGPSVDSLFVADKAARQSASEDIASLAQKDGPSAIKSTGFTDAIIKALGDKKSPAAREGAAGAVLAVSKVAANALEPFFIDSGLYTVLLETFADKMPAVRTAAIEAVRTFVVNANPWCTALLLPALLHQIKTAGKWQVKTGALTVLDQLVVSAPHQTAKLMPEIVPVLSEAIWDTKADVKKMARESLTKATALVSNKDIERFIPALIQSLINPVEEVPKTIQLLSATTFVSEVDSPTLSLMVPLLSRGLSEKLTATKRKVAV
;
A
#
# COMPACT_ATOMS: atom_id res chain seq x y z
N MET A 1 -38.53 -50.64 5.54
CA MET A 1 -38.02 -49.48 4.78
C MET A 1 -36.57 -49.69 4.44
N PRO A 2 -36.14 -49.84 3.19
CA PRO A 2 -34.73 -50.02 2.85
C PRO A 2 -33.99 -48.67 2.83
N ALA A 3 -32.78 -48.68 3.39
CA ALA A 3 -31.90 -47.55 3.42
C ALA A 3 -31.30 -47.30 2.04
N VAL A 4 -31.47 -46.06 1.52
CA VAL A 4 -30.85 -45.61 0.27
C VAL A 4 -29.44 -45.15 0.58
N SER A 5 -28.45 -45.94 0.18
CA SER A 5 -27.04 -45.59 0.17
C SER A 5 -26.77 -44.66 -1.01
N ALA A 6 -26.57 -43.35 -0.71
CA ALA A 6 -26.11 -42.40 -1.72
C ALA A 6 -24.59 -42.55 -1.88
N SER A 7 -24.15 -43.13 -2.99
CA SER A 7 -22.74 -43.15 -3.40
C SER A 7 -22.29 -41.75 -3.83
N VAL A 8 -21.35 -41.15 -3.12
CA VAL A 8 -20.64 -39.94 -3.51
C VAL A 8 -19.78 -40.27 -4.75
N PRO A 9 -19.86 -39.53 -5.87
CA PRO A 9 -18.99 -39.78 -7.01
C PRO A 9 -17.52 -39.45 -6.63
N ALA A 10 -16.64 -40.43 -6.88
CA ALA A 10 -15.20 -40.24 -6.68
C ALA A 10 -14.68 -39.14 -7.62
N THR A 11 -14.20 -38.06 -7.03
CA THR A 11 -13.49 -37.01 -7.77
C THR A 11 -12.19 -37.57 -8.30
N THR A 12 -12.14 -37.86 -9.59
CA THR A 12 -10.95 -38.40 -10.26
C THR A 12 -9.90 -37.30 -10.31
N ILE A 13 -8.84 -37.45 -9.49
CA ILE A 13 -7.67 -36.56 -9.57
C ILE A 13 -6.97 -36.82 -10.90
N PRO A 14 -6.83 -35.82 -11.78
CA PRO A 14 -6.17 -35.99 -13.06
C PRO A 14 -4.71 -36.44 -12.89
N SER A 15 -4.26 -37.33 -13.76
CA SER A 15 -2.91 -37.89 -13.71
C SER A 15 -1.85 -36.79 -13.92
N PRO A 16 -0.61 -36.95 -13.38
CA PRO A 16 0.48 -36.00 -13.55
C PRO A 16 0.79 -35.64 -15.02
N ALA A 17 0.51 -36.54 -15.95
CA ALA A 17 0.67 -36.32 -17.39
C ALA A 17 -0.40 -35.35 -17.95
N VAL A 18 -1.64 -35.41 -17.45
CA VAL A 18 -2.73 -34.49 -17.86
C VAL A 18 -2.47 -33.09 -17.29
N LEU A 19 -1.94 -33.00 -16.06
CA LEU A 19 -1.51 -31.70 -15.48
C LEU A 19 -0.34 -31.10 -16.26
N LYS A 20 0.59 -31.94 -16.76
CA LYS A 20 1.74 -31.48 -17.56
C LYS A 20 1.34 -31.05 -18.99
N ALA A 21 0.33 -31.71 -19.58
CA ALA A 21 -0.21 -31.33 -20.88
C ALA A 21 -1.08 -30.06 -20.83
N ALA A 22 -1.81 -29.85 -19.75
CA ALA A 22 -2.56 -28.61 -19.52
C ALA A 22 -1.62 -27.39 -19.27
N ALA A 23 -0.44 -27.62 -18.68
CA ALA A 23 0.59 -26.59 -18.54
C ALA A 23 1.25 -26.19 -19.88
N ALA A 24 1.17 -27.04 -20.92
CA ALA A 24 1.74 -26.75 -22.23
C ALA A 24 0.83 -25.92 -23.16
N SER A 25 -0.41 -25.64 -22.78
CA SER A 25 -1.40 -24.90 -23.60
C SER A 25 -1.79 -23.53 -23.04
N GLY A 26 -1.19 -23.09 -21.92
CA GLY A 26 -1.44 -21.78 -21.32
C GLY A 26 -0.59 -20.67 -21.93
N PRO A 27 -0.99 -19.38 -21.72
CA PRO A 27 -0.18 -18.24 -22.17
C PRO A 27 1.21 -18.30 -21.55
N SER A 28 2.25 -18.14 -22.42
CA SER A 28 3.65 -18.16 -21.99
C SER A 28 3.99 -16.87 -21.27
N VAL A 29 4.52 -16.97 -20.04
CA VAL A 29 5.04 -15.81 -19.31
C VAL A 29 6.24 -15.15 -20.00
N ASP A 30 6.97 -15.85 -20.87
CA ASP A 30 8.11 -15.31 -21.59
C ASP A 30 7.73 -14.15 -22.53
N SER A 31 6.51 -14.19 -23.07
CA SER A 31 5.97 -13.13 -23.93
C SER A 31 5.76 -11.79 -23.21
N LEU A 32 5.75 -11.79 -21.88
CA LEU A 32 5.67 -10.57 -21.05
C LEU A 32 6.95 -9.72 -21.13
N PHE A 33 8.07 -10.29 -21.54
CA PHE A 33 9.40 -9.68 -21.40
C PHE A 33 10.04 -9.32 -22.76
N VAL A 34 9.31 -9.52 -23.86
CA VAL A 34 9.80 -9.21 -25.21
C VAL A 34 9.94 -7.70 -25.44
N ALA A 35 10.70 -7.31 -26.47
CA ALA A 35 10.92 -5.89 -26.78
C ALA A 35 9.66 -5.19 -27.29
N ASP A 36 8.81 -5.89 -28.02
CA ASP A 36 7.57 -5.34 -28.57
C ASP A 36 6.53 -5.07 -27.47
N LYS A 37 6.09 -3.82 -27.38
CA LYS A 37 5.13 -3.36 -26.37
C LYS A 37 3.75 -3.94 -26.58
N ALA A 38 3.29 -4.07 -27.82
CA ALA A 38 1.96 -4.60 -28.12
C ALA A 38 1.88 -6.10 -27.76
N ALA A 39 2.94 -6.86 -28.07
CA ALA A 39 3.04 -8.26 -27.69
C ALA A 39 3.05 -8.45 -26.16
N ARG A 40 3.78 -7.60 -25.41
CA ARG A 40 3.77 -7.62 -23.93
C ARG A 40 2.38 -7.34 -23.37
N GLN A 41 1.68 -6.36 -23.94
CA GLN A 41 0.33 -6.00 -23.49
C GLN A 41 -0.65 -7.15 -23.73
N SER A 42 -0.66 -7.73 -24.92
CA SER A 42 -1.53 -8.89 -25.24
C SER A 42 -1.25 -10.06 -24.29
N ALA A 43 0.01 -10.42 -24.07
CA ALA A 43 0.38 -11.48 -23.15
C ALA A 43 -0.05 -11.19 -21.70
N SER A 44 0.00 -9.93 -21.28
CA SER A 44 -0.46 -9.50 -19.94
C SER A 44 -1.97 -9.65 -19.79
N GLU A 45 -2.74 -9.33 -20.82
CA GLU A 45 -4.20 -9.47 -20.86
C GLU A 45 -4.61 -10.96 -20.89
N ASP A 46 -3.87 -11.81 -21.59
CA ASP A 46 -4.10 -13.25 -21.63
C ASP A 46 -3.90 -13.89 -20.24
N ILE A 47 -2.81 -13.53 -19.55
CA ILE A 47 -2.55 -14.03 -18.20
C ILE A 47 -3.58 -13.47 -17.20
N ALA A 48 -3.96 -12.20 -17.33
CA ALA A 48 -4.97 -11.60 -16.49
C ALA A 48 -6.33 -12.29 -16.65
N SER A 49 -6.72 -12.63 -17.89
CA SER A 49 -7.93 -13.39 -18.20
C SER A 49 -7.88 -14.81 -17.62
N LEU A 50 -6.72 -15.47 -17.70
CA LEU A 50 -6.51 -16.77 -17.09
C LEU A 50 -6.61 -16.70 -15.55
N ALA A 51 -6.00 -15.70 -14.94
CA ALA A 51 -6.08 -15.47 -13.50
C ALA A 51 -7.50 -15.15 -13.03
N GLN A 52 -8.27 -14.42 -13.84
CA GLN A 52 -9.68 -14.15 -13.55
C GLN A 52 -10.54 -15.42 -13.59
N LYS A 53 -10.24 -16.34 -14.52
CA LYS A 53 -10.98 -17.60 -14.70
C LYS A 53 -10.62 -18.65 -13.65
N ASP A 54 -9.32 -18.89 -13.45
CA ASP A 54 -8.80 -20.02 -12.67
C ASP A 54 -8.25 -19.61 -11.29
N GLY A 55 -8.29 -18.32 -10.98
CA GLY A 55 -7.90 -17.79 -9.66
C GLY A 55 -6.41 -17.96 -9.33
N PRO A 56 -6.07 -18.17 -8.06
CA PRO A 56 -4.68 -18.31 -7.58
C PRO A 56 -3.93 -19.50 -8.22
N SER A 57 -4.65 -20.54 -8.66
CA SER A 57 -4.04 -21.68 -9.34
C SER A 57 -3.38 -21.30 -10.67
N ALA A 58 -3.94 -20.33 -11.40
CA ALA A 58 -3.34 -19.81 -12.62
C ALA A 58 -2.01 -19.12 -12.36
N ILE A 59 -1.94 -18.28 -11.35
CA ILE A 59 -0.72 -17.58 -10.93
C ILE A 59 0.39 -18.59 -10.57
N LYS A 60 0.02 -19.63 -9.82
CA LYS A 60 0.97 -20.67 -9.40
C LYS A 60 1.42 -21.55 -10.56
N SER A 61 0.48 -22.04 -11.40
CA SER A 61 0.78 -22.98 -12.47
C SER A 61 1.61 -22.40 -13.60
N THR A 62 1.42 -21.10 -13.88
CA THR A 62 2.23 -20.37 -14.88
C THR A 62 3.60 -19.96 -14.38
N GLY A 63 3.89 -20.05 -13.07
CA GLY A 63 5.12 -19.52 -12.48
C GLY A 63 5.22 -17.99 -12.58
N PHE A 64 4.06 -17.32 -12.71
CA PHE A 64 3.96 -15.87 -12.93
C PHE A 64 4.81 -15.08 -11.96
N THR A 65 4.67 -15.32 -10.67
CA THR A 65 5.32 -14.53 -9.63
C THR A 65 6.85 -14.58 -9.72
N ASP A 66 7.42 -15.79 -9.87
CA ASP A 66 8.86 -15.99 -9.97
C ASP A 66 9.43 -15.34 -11.25
N ALA A 67 8.70 -15.47 -12.36
CA ALA A 67 9.08 -14.87 -13.63
C ALA A 67 9.07 -13.33 -13.54
N ILE A 68 8.06 -12.74 -12.91
CA ILE A 68 7.96 -11.28 -12.68
C ILE A 68 9.10 -10.79 -11.78
N ILE A 69 9.36 -11.43 -10.65
CA ILE A 69 10.45 -11.04 -9.73
C ILE A 69 11.80 -11.09 -10.45
N LYS A 70 12.05 -12.16 -11.20
CA LYS A 70 13.26 -12.31 -12.00
C LYS A 70 13.41 -11.19 -13.05
N ALA A 71 12.32 -10.88 -13.76
CA ALA A 71 12.33 -9.84 -14.80
C ALA A 71 12.49 -8.43 -14.22
N LEU A 72 11.87 -8.10 -13.08
CA LEU A 72 12.07 -6.84 -12.37
C LEU A 72 13.53 -6.66 -11.91
N GLY A 73 14.22 -7.77 -11.59
CA GLY A 73 15.64 -7.79 -11.24
C GLY A 73 16.61 -7.67 -12.45
N ASP A 74 16.13 -7.78 -13.67
CA ASP A 74 16.99 -7.71 -14.86
C ASP A 74 17.46 -6.28 -15.15
N LYS A 75 18.71 -5.99 -14.78
CA LYS A 75 19.34 -4.68 -14.97
C LYS A 75 19.60 -4.34 -16.44
N LYS A 76 19.60 -5.34 -17.34
CA LYS A 76 19.98 -5.16 -18.75
C LYS A 76 18.78 -4.77 -19.64
N SER A 77 17.58 -5.27 -19.33
CA SER A 77 16.38 -5.08 -20.14
C SER A 77 15.34 -4.17 -19.46
N PRO A 78 15.30 -2.87 -19.77
CA PRO A 78 14.21 -2.00 -19.31
C PRO A 78 12.83 -2.46 -19.80
N ALA A 79 12.76 -3.02 -21.01
CA ALA A 79 11.53 -3.55 -21.58
C ALA A 79 10.96 -4.73 -20.76
N ALA A 80 11.83 -5.63 -20.30
CA ALA A 80 11.42 -6.73 -19.44
C ALA A 80 10.89 -6.22 -18.08
N ARG A 81 11.55 -5.23 -17.47
CA ARG A 81 11.10 -4.64 -16.20
C ARG A 81 9.76 -3.90 -16.36
N GLU A 82 9.60 -3.13 -17.44
CA GLU A 82 8.34 -2.46 -17.76
C GLU A 82 7.22 -3.48 -18.01
N GLY A 83 7.49 -4.52 -18.79
CA GLY A 83 6.56 -5.59 -19.08
C GLY A 83 6.13 -6.36 -17.83
N ALA A 84 7.08 -6.66 -16.95
CA ALA A 84 6.81 -7.30 -15.67
C ALA A 84 5.87 -6.47 -14.79
N ALA A 85 6.13 -5.18 -14.63
CA ALA A 85 5.25 -4.28 -13.90
C ALA A 85 3.88 -4.14 -14.58
N GLY A 86 3.86 -4.06 -15.93
CA GLY A 86 2.64 -4.03 -16.73
C GLY A 86 1.77 -5.29 -16.60
N ALA A 87 2.40 -6.45 -16.48
CA ALA A 87 1.68 -7.70 -16.25
C ALA A 87 1.03 -7.77 -14.86
N VAL A 88 1.74 -7.31 -13.82
CA VAL A 88 1.15 -7.16 -12.47
C VAL A 88 -0.03 -6.19 -12.51
N LEU A 89 0.10 -5.06 -13.22
CA LEU A 89 -0.98 -4.10 -13.41
C LEU A 89 -2.21 -4.74 -14.07
N ALA A 90 -2.01 -5.52 -15.14
CA ALA A 90 -3.10 -6.17 -15.87
C ALA A 90 -3.84 -7.19 -14.98
N VAL A 91 -3.12 -8.06 -14.28
CA VAL A 91 -3.71 -9.01 -13.33
C VAL A 91 -4.42 -8.29 -12.19
N SER A 92 -3.81 -7.24 -11.63
CA SER A 92 -4.41 -6.47 -10.53
C SER A 92 -5.72 -5.78 -10.91
N LYS A 93 -5.93 -5.44 -12.18
CA LYS A 93 -7.19 -4.83 -12.66
C LYS A 93 -8.39 -5.76 -12.59
N VAL A 94 -8.21 -7.03 -12.90
CA VAL A 94 -9.32 -7.97 -13.10
C VAL A 94 -9.31 -9.15 -12.13
N ALA A 95 -8.18 -9.45 -11.51
CA ALA A 95 -7.96 -10.62 -10.66
C ALA A 95 -7.03 -10.34 -9.49
N ALA A 96 -7.14 -9.19 -8.82
CA ALA A 96 -6.31 -8.85 -7.68
C ALA A 96 -6.37 -9.91 -6.58
N ASN A 97 -7.54 -10.46 -6.31
CA ASN A 97 -7.76 -11.55 -5.35
C ASN A 97 -6.98 -12.83 -5.67
N ALA A 98 -6.75 -13.11 -6.96
CA ALA A 98 -5.92 -14.25 -7.38
C ALA A 98 -4.43 -14.01 -7.06
N LEU A 99 -4.01 -12.75 -7.05
CA LEU A 99 -2.63 -12.33 -6.77
C LEU A 99 -2.34 -12.17 -5.28
N GLU A 100 -3.34 -11.86 -4.45
CA GLU A 100 -3.19 -11.59 -3.01
C GLU A 100 -2.27 -12.58 -2.28
N PRO A 101 -2.43 -13.91 -2.40
CA PRO A 101 -1.60 -14.86 -1.66
C PRO A 101 -0.12 -14.77 -2.02
N PHE A 102 0.19 -14.32 -3.24
CA PHE A 102 1.56 -14.25 -3.76
C PHE A 102 2.18 -12.87 -3.62
N PHE A 103 1.35 -11.82 -3.47
CA PHE A 103 1.83 -10.44 -3.52
C PHE A 103 2.79 -10.12 -2.37
N ILE A 104 2.53 -10.66 -1.20
CA ILE A 104 3.33 -10.46 0.01
C ILE A 104 4.30 -11.62 0.22
N ASP A 105 3.81 -12.85 0.24
CA ASP A 105 4.57 -14.03 0.64
C ASP A 105 5.74 -14.36 -0.29
N SER A 106 5.62 -14.04 -1.59
CA SER A 106 6.71 -14.26 -2.56
C SER A 106 7.77 -13.16 -2.56
N GLY A 107 7.54 -12.06 -1.88
CA GLY A 107 8.39 -10.87 -1.95
C GLY A 107 8.14 -9.97 -3.18
N LEU A 108 7.14 -10.27 -4.01
CA LEU A 108 6.80 -9.48 -5.19
C LEU A 108 6.55 -8.01 -4.83
N TYR A 109 5.83 -7.75 -3.76
CA TYR A 109 5.53 -6.40 -3.28
C TYR A 109 6.80 -5.60 -2.96
N THR A 110 7.74 -6.21 -2.25
CA THR A 110 9.01 -5.57 -1.90
C THR A 110 9.81 -5.19 -3.15
N VAL A 111 9.91 -6.10 -4.13
CA VAL A 111 10.63 -5.86 -5.38
C VAL A 111 9.95 -4.76 -6.22
N LEU A 112 8.61 -4.69 -6.21
CA LEU A 112 7.89 -3.59 -6.86
C LEU A 112 8.18 -2.24 -6.19
N LEU A 113 8.19 -2.17 -4.86
CA LEU A 113 8.55 -0.95 -4.14
C LEU A 113 9.99 -0.48 -4.45
N GLU A 114 10.95 -1.41 -4.53
CA GLU A 114 12.32 -1.11 -4.95
C GLU A 114 12.38 -0.60 -6.39
N THR A 115 11.50 -1.10 -7.27
CA THR A 115 11.40 -0.69 -8.67
C THR A 115 10.95 0.77 -8.84
N PHE A 116 10.36 1.41 -7.81
CA PHE A 116 10.08 2.85 -7.80
C PHE A 116 11.36 3.70 -7.93
N ALA A 117 12.53 3.12 -7.71
CA ALA A 117 13.84 3.74 -7.89
C ALA A 117 14.48 3.45 -9.26
N ASP A 118 13.78 2.81 -10.19
CA ASP A 118 14.33 2.45 -11.50
C ASP A 118 14.87 3.67 -12.24
N LYS A 119 15.91 3.47 -13.04
CA LYS A 119 16.52 4.53 -13.87
C LYS A 119 15.54 5.03 -14.94
N MET A 120 14.71 4.13 -15.48
CA MET A 120 13.76 4.45 -16.54
C MET A 120 12.43 4.94 -15.95
N PRO A 121 11.97 6.14 -16.33
CA PRO A 121 10.69 6.69 -15.84
C PRO A 121 9.49 5.77 -16.13
N ALA A 122 9.44 5.17 -17.32
CA ALA A 122 8.36 4.27 -17.72
C ALA A 122 8.22 3.07 -16.77
N VAL A 123 9.36 2.48 -16.36
CA VAL A 123 9.38 1.36 -15.40
C VAL A 123 8.87 1.80 -14.02
N ARG A 124 9.32 2.98 -13.54
CA ARG A 124 8.82 3.52 -12.25
C ARG A 124 7.31 3.74 -12.27
N THR A 125 6.81 4.38 -13.33
CA THR A 125 5.38 4.65 -13.48
C THR A 125 4.58 3.35 -13.53
N ALA A 126 5.02 2.37 -14.31
CA ALA A 126 4.36 1.07 -14.42
C ALA A 126 4.33 0.35 -13.05
N ALA A 127 5.42 0.36 -12.30
CA ALA A 127 5.48 -0.26 -10.97
C ALA A 127 4.57 0.43 -9.95
N ILE A 128 4.54 1.77 -9.92
CA ILE A 128 3.64 2.53 -9.04
C ILE A 128 2.18 2.24 -9.38
N GLU A 129 1.82 2.27 -10.66
CA GLU A 129 0.46 1.99 -11.11
C GLU A 129 0.05 0.53 -10.85
N ALA A 130 0.97 -0.43 -10.95
CA ALA A 130 0.71 -1.83 -10.61
C ALA A 130 0.32 -1.98 -9.13
N VAL A 131 1.10 -1.38 -8.22
CA VAL A 131 0.84 -1.43 -6.78
C VAL A 131 -0.43 -0.66 -6.42
N ARG A 132 -0.65 0.53 -6.99
CA ARG A 132 -1.88 1.31 -6.78
C ARG A 132 -3.13 0.54 -7.21
N THR A 133 -3.07 -0.05 -8.40
CA THR A 133 -4.22 -0.82 -8.94
C THR A 133 -4.48 -2.07 -8.11
N PHE A 134 -3.42 -2.73 -7.63
CA PHE A 134 -3.58 -3.83 -6.68
C PHE A 134 -4.31 -3.37 -5.41
N VAL A 135 -3.88 -2.28 -4.80
CA VAL A 135 -4.49 -1.70 -3.59
C VAL A 135 -5.97 -1.34 -3.78
N VAL A 136 -6.34 -0.86 -4.98
CA VAL A 136 -7.75 -0.51 -5.29
C VAL A 136 -8.64 -1.75 -5.34
N ASN A 137 -8.13 -2.86 -5.90
CA ASN A 137 -8.94 -4.03 -6.24
C ASN A 137 -8.73 -5.21 -5.27
N ALA A 138 -7.72 -5.16 -4.40
CA ALA A 138 -7.47 -6.16 -3.38
C ALA A 138 -8.44 -6.02 -2.19
N ASN A 139 -8.51 -7.08 -1.38
CA ASN A 139 -9.29 -7.06 -0.15
C ASN A 139 -8.75 -5.96 0.79
N PRO A 140 -9.60 -5.05 1.32
CA PRO A 140 -9.19 -4.00 2.24
C PRO A 140 -8.39 -4.48 3.47
N TRP A 141 -8.58 -5.72 3.90
CA TRP A 141 -7.82 -6.31 5.02
C TRP A 141 -6.33 -6.53 4.69
N CYS A 142 -5.95 -6.56 3.41
CA CYS A 142 -4.54 -6.58 2.99
C CYS A 142 -3.78 -5.32 3.43
N THR A 143 -4.47 -4.22 3.76
CA THR A 143 -3.86 -2.96 4.20
C THR A 143 -2.88 -3.16 5.33
N ALA A 144 -3.24 -3.95 6.35
CA ALA A 144 -2.39 -4.22 7.51
C ALA A 144 -1.09 -4.96 7.16
N LEU A 145 -1.12 -5.76 6.09
CA LEU A 145 0.04 -6.52 5.62
C LEU A 145 0.94 -5.67 4.69
N LEU A 146 0.35 -4.75 3.93
CA LEU A 146 1.08 -3.89 2.97
C LEU A 146 1.75 -2.70 3.66
N LEU A 147 1.09 -2.13 4.68
CA LEU A 147 1.49 -0.88 5.30
C LEU A 147 2.91 -0.90 5.89
N PRO A 148 3.38 -1.93 6.63
CA PRO A 148 4.70 -1.89 7.26
C PRO A 148 5.83 -1.71 6.25
N ALA A 149 5.82 -2.44 5.13
CA ALA A 149 6.83 -2.31 4.09
C ALA A 149 6.76 -0.93 3.40
N LEU A 150 5.55 -0.39 3.21
CA LEU A 150 5.34 0.93 2.63
C LEU A 150 5.89 2.04 3.52
N LEU A 151 5.56 2.03 4.81
CA LEU A 151 6.07 3.00 5.77
C LEU A 151 7.59 2.90 5.93
N HIS A 152 8.14 1.69 5.88
CA HIS A 152 9.57 1.47 5.87
C HIS A 152 10.24 2.17 4.69
N GLN A 153 9.68 2.09 3.48
CA GLN A 153 10.22 2.77 2.31
C GLN A 153 10.12 4.31 2.43
N ILE A 154 9.02 4.83 2.95
CA ILE A 154 8.88 6.28 3.18
C ILE A 154 9.98 6.78 4.14
N LYS A 155 10.26 6.02 5.20
CA LYS A 155 11.22 6.39 6.23
C LYS A 155 12.66 6.23 5.79
N THR A 156 13.02 5.10 5.19
CA THR A 156 14.43 4.67 5.03
C THR A 156 14.98 4.76 3.62
N ALA A 157 14.13 4.86 2.58
CA ALA A 157 14.61 4.86 1.21
C ALA A 157 15.58 6.01 0.92
N GLY A 158 16.75 5.66 0.38
CA GLY A 158 17.77 6.65 0.01
C GLY A 158 17.41 7.48 -1.23
N LYS A 159 16.50 7.00 -2.08
CA LYS A 159 16.04 7.70 -3.27
C LYS A 159 14.67 8.31 -3.05
N TRP A 160 14.56 9.61 -3.31
CA TRP A 160 13.32 10.36 -3.12
C TRP A 160 12.15 9.84 -3.98
N GLN A 161 12.44 9.25 -5.16
CA GLN A 161 11.41 8.67 -6.02
C GLN A 161 10.69 7.49 -5.34
N VAL A 162 11.38 6.69 -4.55
CA VAL A 162 10.76 5.62 -3.76
C VAL A 162 9.83 6.21 -2.73
N LYS A 163 10.28 7.24 -2.01
CA LYS A 163 9.48 7.91 -0.99
C LYS A 163 8.19 8.50 -1.57
N THR A 164 8.30 9.22 -2.70
CA THR A 164 7.12 9.80 -3.37
C THR A 164 6.19 8.72 -3.94
N GLY A 165 6.73 7.67 -4.54
CA GLY A 165 5.95 6.53 -5.00
C GLY A 165 5.20 5.83 -3.86
N ALA A 166 5.87 5.61 -2.73
CA ALA A 166 5.27 5.02 -1.54
C ALA A 166 4.19 5.93 -0.93
N LEU A 167 4.40 7.25 -0.87
CA LEU A 167 3.37 8.21 -0.45
C LEU A 167 2.14 8.16 -1.38
N THR A 168 2.35 8.03 -2.70
CA THR A 168 1.26 7.88 -3.67
C THR A 168 0.43 6.61 -3.41
N VAL A 169 1.07 5.51 -3.05
CA VAL A 169 0.39 4.25 -2.68
C VAL A 169 -0.34 4.40 -1.34
N LEU A 170 0.27 5.07 -0.36
CA LEU A 170 -0.37 5.36 0.93
C LEU A 170 -1.66 6.19 0.74
N ASP A 171 -1.61 7.22 -0.09
CA ASP A 171 -2.79 8.01 -0.44
C ASP A 171 -3.90 7.15 -1.05
N GLN A 172 -3.53 6.15 -1.85
CA GLN A 172 -4.50 5.21 -2.41
C GLN A 172 -5.10 4.30 -1.34
N LEU A 173 -4.33 3.82 -0.35
CA LEU A 173 -4.84 3.04 0.79
C LEU A 173 -5.85 3.84 1.61
N VAL A 174 -5.59 5.12 1.85
CA VAL A 174 -6.52 6.04 2.53
C VAL A 174 -7.88 6.08 1.83
N VAL A 175 -7.89 6.09 0.50
CA VAL A 175 -9.12 6.15 -0.30
C VAL A 175 -9.81 4.78 -0.42
N SER A 176 -9.03 3.72 -0.67
CA SER A 176 -9.58 2.39 -0.98
C SER A 176 -9.98 1.59 0.26
N ALA A 177 -9.31 1.81 1.39
CA ALA A 177 -9.52 1.08 2.64
C ALA A 177 -9.58 2.03 3.87
N PRO A 178 -10.50 3.02 3.90
CA PRO A 178 -10.51 4.07 4.91
C PRO A 178 -10.61 3.54 6.34
N HIS A 179 -11.48 2.56 6.59
CA HIS A 179 -11.67 1.99 7.93
C HIS A 179 -10.46 1.22 8.43
N GLN A 180 -9.78 0.46 7.56
CA GLN A 180 -8.58 -0.27 7.91
C GLN A 180 -7.41 0.70 8.11
N THR A 181 -7.26 1.68 7.24
CA THR A 181 -6.22 2.70 7.33
C THR A 181 -6.39 3.58 8.58
N ALA A 182 -7.62 3.92 8.96
CA ALA A 182 -7.89 4.67 10.20
C ALA A 182 -7.34 3.95 11.44
N LYS A 183 -7.50 2.63 11.54
CA LYS A 183 -6.97 1.83 12.66
C LYS A 183 -5.44 1.82 12.72
N LEU A 184 -4.78 2.06 11.59
CA LEU A 184 -3.32 2.07 11.44
C LEU A 184 -2.71 3.48 11.51
N MET A 185 -3.52 4.50 11.81
CA MET A 185 -3.06 5.88 11.98
C MET A 185 -1.92 6.04 13.00
N PRO A 186 -1.86 5.28 14.12
CA PRO A 186 -0.73 5.34 15.04
C PRO A 186 0.63 4.99 14.41
N GLU A 187 0.64 4.20 13.35
CA GLU A 187 1.85 3.87 12.59
C GLU A 187 2.11 4.89 11.48
N ILE A 188 1.06 5.42 10.85
CA ILE A 188 1.13 6.33 9.70
C ILE A 188 1.59 7.74 10.14
N VAL A 189 0.96 8.31 11.15
CA VAL A 189 1.18 9.72 11.55
C VAL A 189 2.63 10.00 11.93
N PRO A 190 3.34 9.17 12.73
CA PRO A 190 4.75 9.42 13.04
C PRO A 190 5.64 9.45 11.79
N VAL A 191 5.43 8.52 10.86
CA VAL A 191 6.23 8.43 9.62
C VAL A 191 5.99 9.65 8.73
N LEU A 192 4.73 10.07 8.56
CA LEU A 192 4.41 11.27 7.79
C LEU A 192 4.96 12.53 8.47
N SER A 193 4.91 12.60 9.80
CA SER A 193 5.47 13.72 10.57
C SER A 193 6.99 13.86 10.42
N GLU A 194 7.72 12.75 10.26
CA GLU A 194 9.14 12.76 9.91
C GLU A 194 9.34 13.17 8.44
N ALA A 195 8.55 12.62 7.51
CA ALA A 195 8.69 12.87 6.08
C ALA A 195 8.40 14.33 5.69
N ILE A 196 7.60 15.07 6.45
CA ILE A 196 7.38 16.52 6.28
C ILE A 196 8.70 17.31 6.37
N TRP A 197 9.70 16.77 7.05
CA TRP A 197 11.01 17.39 7.24
C TRP A 197 12.09 16.80 6.31
N ASP A 198 11.71 16.00 5.32
CA ASP A 198 12.66 15.44 4.34
C ASP A 198 13.47 16.54 3.66
N THR A 199 14.66 16.22 3.19
CA THR A 199 15.53 17.16 2.46
C THR A 199 14.98 17.54 1.09
N LYS A 200 14.16 16.68 0.47
CA LYS A 200 13.59 16.89 -0.86
C LYS A 200 12.23 17.57 -0.80
N ALA A 201 12.09 18.67 -1.56
CA ALA A 201 10.87 19.47 -1.59
C ALA A 201 9.63 18.67 -2.02
N ASP A 202 9.78 17.77 -2.98
CA ASP A 202 8.68 16.93 -3.47
C ASP A 202 8.18 15.97 -2.38
N VAL A 203 9.10 15.36 -1.61
CA VAL A 203 8.74 14.48 -0.49
C VAL A 203 8.02 15.28 0.60
N LYS A 204 8.56 16.47 0.97
CA LYS A 204 7.91 17.36 1.97
C LYS A 204 6.48 17.70 1.58
N LYS A 205 6.29 18.11 0.31
CA LYS A 205 4.98 18.50 -0.21
C LYS A 205 4.01 17.33 -0.15
N MET A 206 4.41 16.20 -0.71
CA MET A 206 3.56 14.99 -0.73
C MET A 206 3.24 14.49 0.68
N ALA A 207 4.22 14.48 1.59
CA ALA A 207 4.00 14.06 2.98
C ALA A 207 2.96 14.94 3.69
N ARG A 208 2.96 16.26 3.45
CA ARG A 208 1.92 17.18 3.97
C ARG A 208 0.54 16.89 3.40
N GLU A 209 0.47 16.66 2.10
CA GLU A 209 -0.78 16.29 1.41
C GLU A 209 -1.31 14.95 1.92
N SER A 210 -0.45 13.94 2.04
CA SER A 210 -0.79 12.62 2.57
C SER A 210 -1.24 12.70 4.03
N LEU A 211 -0.58 13.50 4.87
CA LEU A 211 -1.01 13.74 6.25
C LEU A 211 -2.41 14.36 6.28
N THR A 212 -2.67 15.37 5.46
CA THR A 212 -4.00 16.00 5.38
C THR A 212 -5.08 15.01 4.95
N LYS A 213 -4.79 14.12 3.99
CA LYS A 213 -5.73 13.07 3.56
C LYS A 213 -5.96 12.04 4.66
N ALA A 214 -4.89 11.59 5.32
CA ALA A 214 -4.99 10.61 6.40
C ALA A 214 -5.77 11.16 7.60
N THR A 215 -5.57 12.44 7.97
CA THR A 215 -6.31 13.07 9.08
C THR A 215 -7.80 13.23 8.80
N ALA A 216 -8.23 13.23 7.53
CA ALA A 216 -9.66 13.22 7.18
C ALA A 216 -10.36 11.89 7.58
N LEU A 217 -9.61 10.84 7.92
CA LEU A 217 -10.15 9.59 8.46
C LEU A 217 -10.54 9.68 9.95
N VAL A 218 -10.11 10.73 10.65
CA VAL A 218 -10.44 10.94 12.06
C VAL A 218 -11.88 11.45 12.16
N SER A 219 -12.72 10.68 12.80
CA SER A 219 -14.17 10.94 12.90
C SER A 219 -14.61 11.53 14.23
N ASN A 220 -13.69 11.77 15.18
CA ASN A 220 -14.00 12.33 16.48
C ASN A 220 -14.43 13.79 16.37
N LYS A 221 -15.70 14.10 16.71
CA LYS A 221 -16.30 15.42 16.58
C LYS A 221 -15.70 16.48 17.51
N ASP A 222 -15.14 16.05 18.65
CA ASP A 222 -14.57 16.99 19.62
C ASP A 222 -13.28 17.62 19.10
N ILE A 223 -12.52 16.88 18.28
CA ILE A 223 -11.26 17.37 17.69
C ILE A 223 -11.37 17.78 16.22
N GLU A 224 -12.46 17.46 15.53
CA GLU A 224 -12.63 17.72 14.09
C GLU A 224 -12.30 19.20 13.74
N ARG A 225 -12.80 20.15 14.51
CA ARG A 225 -12.53 21.58 14.36
C ARG A 225 -11.06 21.97 14.58
N PHE A 226 -10.30 21.15 15.28
CA PHE A 226 -8.90 21.40 15.59
C PHE A 226 -7.92 20.68 14.66
N ILE A 227 -8.39 19.79 13.79
CA ILE A 227 -7.53 19.05 12.85
C ILE A 227 -6.59 19.97 12.07
N PRO A 228 -7.03 21.12 11.51
CA PRO A 228 -6.12 22.05 10.86
C PRO A 228 -5.00 22.57 11.77
N ALA A 229 -5.32 22.91 13.03
CA ALA A 229 -4.34 23.36 14.00
C ALA A 229 -3.37 22.24 14.44
N LEU A 230 -3.89 21.01 14.56
CA LEU A 230 -3.07 19.81 14.84
C LEU A 230 -2.08 19.56 13.71
N ILE A 231 -2.51 19.63 12.45
CA ILE A 231 -1.62 19.49 11.29
C ILE A 231 -0.56 20.61 11.30
N GLN A 232 -0.96 21.85 11.54
CA GLN A 232 -0.01 22.97 11.61
C GLN A 232 1.00 22.80 12.75
N SER A 233 0.61 22.26 13.88
CA SER A 233 1.53 21.98 14.98
C SER A 233 2.54 20.87 14.66
N LEU A 234 2.25 19.96 13.74
CA LEU A 234 3.21 19.00 13.22
C LEU A 234 4.18 19.63 12.20
N ILE A 235 3.68 20.61 11.41
CA ILE A 235 4.46 21.29 10.37
C ILE A 235 5.35 22.41 10.97
N ASN A 236 4.83 23.21 11.91
CA ASN A 236 5.56 24.29 12.58
C ASN A 236 5.40 24.20 14.10
N PRO A 237 6.08 23.23 14.72
CA PRO A 237 5.81 22.88 16.12
C PRO A 237 6.21 23.97 17.11
N VAL A 238 7.24 24.76 16.85
CA VAL A 238 7.74 25.76 17.80
C VAL A 238 6.70 26.85 18.06
N GLU A 239 6.01 27.29 17.02
CA GLU A 239 5.04 28.38 17.13
C GLU A 239 3.61 27.86 17.42
N GLU A 240 3.24 26.73 16.84
CA GLU A 240 1.86 26.27 16.82
C GLU A 240 1.51 25.31 17.98
N VAL A 241 2.48 24.57 18.54
CA VAL A 241 2.20 23.66 19.67
C VAL A 241 1.60 24.38 20.88
N PRO A 242 2.16 25.51 21.37
CA PRO A 242 1.57 26.21 22.52
C PRO A 242 0.15 26.73 22.26
N LYS A 243 -0.11 27.23 21.04
CA LYS A 243 -1.43 27.74 20.62
C LYS A 243 -2.46 26.62 20.55
N THR A 244 -2.10 25.50 19.92
CA THR A 244 -2.99 24.35 19.75
C THR A 244 -3.31 23.70 21.10
N ILE A 245 -2.34 23.59 22.01
CA ILE A 245 -2.57 23.13 23.39
C ILE A 245 -3.54 24.06 24.11
N GLN A 246 -3.40 25.37 23.94
CA GLN A 246 -4.34 26.31 24.54
C GLN A 246 -5.77 26.13 24.04
N LEU A 247 -5.94 25.88 22.75
CA LEU A 247 -7.27 25.61 22.17
C LEU A 247 -7.87 24.30 22.70
N LEU A 248 -7.07 23.23 22.73
CA LEU A 248 -7.52 21.92 23.22
C LEU A 248 -7.83 21.94 24.71
N SER A 249 -7.05 22.62 25.54
CA SER A 249 -7.26 22.71 27.00
C SER A 249 -8.58 23.42 27.39
N ALA A 250 -9.19 24.15 26.46
CA ALA A 250 -10.49 24.79 26.66
C ALA A 250 -11.66 23.91 26.17
N THR A 251 -11.38 22.68 25.73
CA THR A 251 -12.40 21.79 25.13
C THR A 251 -12.71 20.66 26.09
N THR A 252 -13.99 20.45 26.34
CA THR A 252 -14.47 19.26 27.05
C THR A 252 -14.68 18.14 26.03
N PHE A 253 -13.99 17.02 26.22
CA PHE A 253 -14.18 15.82 25.41
C PHE A 253 -15.40 15.07 25.88
N VAL A 254 -16.34 14.85 24.99
CA VAL A 254 -17.60 14.12 25.23
C VAL A 254 -17.58 12.79 24.48
N SER A 255 -16.96 12.76 23.32
CA SER A 255 -16.86 11.56 22.50
C SER A 255 -15.75 10.65 23.01
N GLU A 256 -15.90 9.33 22.78
CA GLU A 256 -14.85 8.37 23.03
C GLU A 256 -13.60 8.70 22.20
N VAL A 257 -12.45 8.69 22.85
CA VAL A 257 -11.16 8.98 22.20
C VAL A 257 -10.62 7.70 21.59
N ASP A 258 -10.72 7.60 20.28
CA ASP A 258 -10.26 6.45 19.51
C ASP A 258 -8.79 6.53 19.13
N SER A 259 -8.27 5.43 18.58
CA SER A 259 -6.86 5.31 18.17
C SER A 259 -6.43 6.33 17.10
N PRO A 260 -7.22 6.62 16.05
CA PRO A 260 -6.92 7.69 15.09
C PRO A 260 -6.80 9.07 15.76
N THR A 261 -7.70 9.38 16.69
CA THR A 261 -7.68 10.64 17.45
C THR A 261 -6.38 10.77 18.26
N LEU A 262 -6.03 9.71 19.01
CA LEU A 262 -4.80 9.68 19.81
C LEU A 262 -3.56 9.82 18.95
N SER A 263 -3.53 9.25 17.76
CA SER A 263 -2.36 9.35 16.86
C SER A 263 -2.03 10.78 16.44
N LEU A 264 -3.01 11.68 16.40
CA LEU A 264 -2.79 13.11 16.15
C LEU A 264 -2.45 13.88 17.44
N MET A 265 -3.08 13.51 18.55
CA MET A 265 -2.92 14.25 19.81
C MET A 265 -1.62 13.91 20.53
N VAL A 266 -1.21 12.65 20.57
CA VAL A 266 -0.03 12.19 21.32
C VAL A 266 1.27 12.92 20.91
N PRO A 267 1.60 13.13 19.64
CA PRO A 267 2.79 13.89 19.24
C PRO A 267 2.75 15.34 19.76
N LEU A 268 1.59 15.99 19.71
CA LEU A 268 1.39 17.34 20.23
C LEU A 268 1.58 17.39 21.75
N LEU A 269 0.92 16.48 22.47
CA LEU A 269 0.96 16.42 23.93
C LEU A 269 2.38 16.11 24.44
N SER A 270 3.05 15.12 23.83
CA SER A 270 4.43 14.75 24.17
C SER A 270 5.38 15.93 24.00
N ARG A 271 5.20 16.71 22.94
CA ARG A 271 5.99 17.90 22.68
C ARG A 271 5.65 19.02 23.66
N GLY A 272 4.38 19.23 23.96
CA GLY A 272 3.93 20.21 24.93
C GLY A 272 4.45 19.94 26.36
N LEU A 273 4.58 18.67 26.74
CA LEU A 273 5.22 18.27 28.01
C LEU A 273 6.72 18.58 28.03
N SER A 274 7.37 18.65 26.88
CA SER A 274 8.78 18.97 26.72
C SER A 274 9.04 20.48 26.62
N GLU A 275 8.00 21.32 26.50
CA GLU A 275 8.13 22.78 26.43
C GLU A 275 8.77 23.38 27.69
N LYS A 276 9.43 24.56 27.54
CA LYS A 276 10.07 25.24 28.68
C LYS A 276 9.04 25.90 29.61
N LEU A 277 7.90 26.34 29.06
CA LEU A 277 6.89 27.07 29.83
C LEU A 277 6.05 26.12 30.71
N THR A 278 6.12 26.29 32.02
CA THR A 278 5.35 25.53 33.00
C THR A 278 3.83 25.63 32.77
N ALA A 279 3.36 26.79 32.31
CA ALA A 279 1.95 27.00 31.97
C ALA A 279 1.48 26.08 30.86
N THR A 280 2.29 25.87 29.82
CA THR A 280 1.98 24.92 28.72
C THR A 280 1.96 23.49 29.23
N LYS A 281 2.96 23.08 30.03
CA LYS A 281 3.01 21.73 30.63
C LYS A 281 1.77 21.42 31.47
N ARG A 282 1.32 22.39 32.30
CA ARG A 282 0.09 22.21 33.12
C ARG A 282 -1.16 22.00 32.26
N LYS A 283 -1.28 22.75 31.15
CA LYS A 283 -2.44 22.60 30.23
C LYS A 283 -2.44 21.26 29.50
N VAL A 284 -1.27 20.66 29.28
CA VAL A 284 -1.16 19.32 28.67
C VAL A 284 -1.52 18.22 29.65
N ALA A 285 -1.26 18.44 30.94
CA ALA A 285 -1.46 17.44 32.01
C ALA A 285 -2.91 17.38 32.53
N VAL A 286 -3.74 18.34 32.18
CA VAL A 286 -5.18 18.44 32.54
C VAL A 286 -6.03 17.99 31.37
#